data_703eead0659b24b8c8fa99f33de440ae
#
_entry.id   703eead0659b24b8c8fa99f33de440ae
#
_cell.length_a   1.000
_cell.length_b   1.000
_cell.length_c   1.000
_cell.angle_alpha   90.00
_cell.angle_beta   90.00
_cell.angle_gamma   90.00
#
_symmetry.space_group_name_H-M   'P 1'
#
loop_
_entity.id
_entity.type
_entity.pdbx_description
1 polymer ?
#
loop_
_entity_poly.entity_id
_entity_poly.type
_entity_poly.pdbx_seq_one_letter_code
_entity_poly.pdbx_strand_id
1 'polypeptide(L)'
;TAQRDMNAAVSCERVEEIFQKAMSDLDAVKPGDIEVTFRLIGALEATQDVDLTKDSYLPEYVTWIPTTSYDLQEDATVYDLYTKAIGEAGLRSIGEENDYVRTIYAPSCLGGYALSEFTNGARSGWMYTVNGTHPDRGLKNWKLKDGDVVVWHYINDYAHEAADWFDDPDYPALGDGTYYNGWLRAADISPEQYVQQLLGKILKVGKNGTVE
;
A
#
# COMPACT_ATOMS: atom_id res chain seq x y z
N THR A 1 19.70 0.64 -65.56
CA THR A 1 20.28 -0.31 -64.58
C THR A 1 20.65 0.43 -63.29
N ALA A 2 21.45 1.48 -63.33
CA ALA A 2 21.91 2.20 -62.13
C ALA A 2 20.74 2.76 -61.25
N GLN A 3 19.68 3.29 -61.87
CA GLN A 3 18.53 3.84 -61.14
C GLN A 3 17.71 2.74 -60.45
N ARG A 4 17.65 1.54 -61.04
CA ARG A 4 16.96 0.38 -60.47
C ARG A 4 17.74 -0.19 -59.30
N ASP A 5 19.05 -0.18 -59.37
CA ASP A 5 19.95 -0.69 -58.32
C ASP A 5 20.00 0.31 -57.14
N MET A 6 19.98 1.63 -57.40
CA MET A 6 19.83 2.66 -56.36
C MET A 6 18.48 2.58 -55.65
N ASN A 7 17.38 2.41 -56.40
CA ASN A 7 16.06 2.26 -55.78
C ASN A 7 15.92 0.98 -54.97
N ALA A 8 16.60 -0.10 -55.37
CA ALA A 8 16.65 -1.35 -54.62
C ALA A 8 17.50 -1.20 -53.36
N ALA A 9 18.64 -0.51 -53.43
CA ALA A 9 19.48 -0.24 -52.27
C ALA A 9 18.78 0.65 -51.24
N VAL A 10 18.15 1.74 -51.70
CA VAL A 10 17.35 2.62 -50.81
C VAL A 10 16.17 1.88 -50.18
N SER A 11 15.57 0.94 -50.92
CA SER A 11 14.49 0.10 -50.37
C SER A 11 15.00 -0.90 -49.34
N CYS A 12 16.18 -1.48 -49.50
CA CYS A 12 16.81 -2.38 -48.54
C CYS A 12 17.23 -1.66 -47.27
N GLU A 13 17.88 -0.50 -47.36
CA GLU A 13 18.20 0.33 -46.20
C GLU A 13 16.95 0.73 -45.42
N ARG A 14 15.89 1.13 -46.12
CA ARG A 14 14.64 1.51 -45.46
C ARG A 14 13.93 0.34 -44.82
N VAL A 15 14.01 -0.85 -45.37
CA VAL A 15 13.47 -2.08 -44.76
C VAL A 15 14.29 -2.42 -43.53
N GLU A 16 15.62 -2.31 -43.58
CA GLU A 16 16.48 -2.53 -42.44
C GLU A 16 16.20 -1.53 -41.29
N GLU A 17 16.08 -0.23 -41.61
CA GLU A 17 15.70 0.80 -40.64
C GLU A 17 14.36 0.51 -39.95
N ILE A 18 13.35 0.12 -40.75
CA ILE A 18 12.01 -0.25 -40.21
C ILE A 18 12.13 -1.49 -39.33
N PHE A 19 12.92 -2.48 -39.78
CA PHE A 19 13.12 -3.72 -39.02
C PHE A 19 13.84 -3.45 -37.70
N GLN A 20 14.92 -2.70 -37.71
CA GLN A 20 15.68 -2.33 -36.51
C GLN A 20 14.85 -1.48 -35.57
N LYS A 21 14.02 -0.57 -36.09
CA LYS A 21 13.08 0.19 -35.29
C LYS A 21 12.02 -0.70 -34.69
N ALA A 22 11.45 -1.62 -35.45
CA ALA A 22 10.45 -2.56 -34.94
C ALA A 22 11.02 -3.50 -33.87
N MET A 23 12.28 -3.97 -34.07
CA MET A 23 12.97 -4.77 -33.06
C MET A 23 13.26 -3.97 -31.80
N SER A 24 13.70 -2.70 -31.93
CA SER A 24 13.90 -1.80 -30.79
C SER A 24 12.59 -1.49 -30.06
N ASP A 25 11.52 -1.27 -30.81
CA ASP A 25 10.17 -1.03 -30.25
C ASP A 25 9.64 -2.31 -29.57
N LEU A 26 9.95 -3.51 -30.09
CA LEU A 26 9.62 -4.80 -29.49
C LEU A 26 10.45 -5.08 -28.22
N ASP A 27 11.73 -4.74 -28.24
CA ASP A 27 12.62 -4.84 -27.08
C ASP A 27 12.27 -3.80 -25.99
N ALA A 28 11.67 -2.69 -26.38
CA ALA A 28 11.15 -1.67 -25.47
C ALA A 28 9.80 -2.07 -24.84
N VAL A 29 9.01 -2.88 -25.55
CA VAL A 29 7.85 -3.57 -24.97
C VAL A 29 8.39 -4.74 -24.17
N LYS A 30 8.66 -4.53 -22.89
CA LYS A 30 8.88 -5.65 -21.97
C LYS A 30 7.57 -6.43 -21.88
N PRO A 31 7.48 -7.66 -22.42
CA PRO A 31 6.27 -8.44 -22.28
C PRO A 31 6.08 -8.72 -20.81
N GLY A 32 4.95 -8.31 -20.25
CA GLY A 32 4.55 -8.69 -18.94
C GLY A 32 4.88 -7.74 -17.78
N ASP A 33 5.17 -6.46 -18.06
CA ASP A 33 5.14 -5.46 -16.98
C ASP A 33 3.68 -5.05 -16.72
N ILE A 34 3.28 -5.07 -15.45
CA ILE A 34 2.00 -4.57 -14.97
C ILE A 34 2.24 -3.33 -14.11
N GLU A 35 1.37 -2.33 -14.20
CA GLU A 35 1.36 -1.20 -13.29
C GLU A 35 0.31 -1.44 -12.21
N VAL A 36 0.72 -1.40 -10.95
CA VAL A 36 -0.16 -1.56 -9.80
C VAL A 36 0.06 -0.42 -8.81
N THR A 37 -0.94 -0.11 -8.00
CA THR A 37 -0.78 0.89 -6.95
C THR A 37 -0.71 0.24 -5.58
N PHE A 38 0.10 0.84 -4.69
CA PHE A 38 0.22 0.41 -3.31
C PHE A 38 0.07 1.60 -2.38
N ARG A 39 -0.61 1.40 -1.27
CA ARG A 39 -0.70 2.35 -0.15
C ARG A 39 -0.53 1.61 1.16
N LEU A 40 0.23 2.20 2.10
CA LEU A 40 0.38 1.67 3.46
C LEU A 40 -0.19 2.66 4.48
N ILE A 41 -1.12 2.20 5.30
CA ILE A 41 -1.77 2.98 6.35
C ILE A 41 -1.48 2.32 7.69
N GLY A 42 -0.72 2.99 8.53
CA GLY A 42 -0.48 2.59 9.91
C GLY A 42 -1.41 3.31 10.88
N ALA A 43 -1.28 2.98 12.15
CA ALA A 43 -1.93 3.70 13.24
C ALA A 43 -0.86 4.37 14.10
N LEU A 44 -1.19 5.46 14.76
CA LEU A 44 -0.33 5.99 15.82
C LEU A 44 -0.26 4.98 16.95
N GLU A 45 0.90 4.95 17.63
CA GLU A 45 1.08 4.09 18.80
C GLU A 45 0.04 4.43 19.87
N ALA A 46 -0.58 3.39 20.44
CA ALA A 46 -1.51 3.58 21.55
C ALA A 46 -0.76 4.19 22.74
N THR A 47 -1.33 5.22 23.34
CA THR A 47 -0.78 5.78 24.58
C THR A 47 -1.02 4.84 25.75
N GLN A 48 -0.16 4.89 26.78
CA GLN A 48 -0.25 4.01 27.95
C GLN A 48 -1.57 4.14 28.73
N ASP A 49 -2.30 5.24 28.53
CA ASP A 49 -3.56 5.53 29.22
C ASP A 49 -4.80 4.98 28.49
N VAL A 50 -4.62 4.30 27.37
CA VAL A 50 -5.73 3.75 26.58
C VAL A 50 -6.09 2.36 27.09
N ASP A 51 -7.36 2.19 27.44
CA ASP A 51 -7.91 0.87 27.79
C ASP A 51 -8.22 0.09 26.50
N LEU A 52 -7.29 -0.74 26.08
CA LEU A 52 -7.39 -1.57 24.88
C LEU A 52 -8.40 -2.71 25.00
N THR A 53 -9.02 -2.90 26.18
CA THR A 53 -10.10 -3.89 26.38
C THR A 53 -11.47 -3.34 26.04
N LYS A 54 -11.57 -2.04 25.80
CA LYS A 54 -12.82 -1.40 25.39
C LYS A 54 -12.91 -1.36 23.86
N ASP A 55 -14.05 -1.79 23.36
CA ASP A 55 -14.39 -1.77 21.92
C ASP A 55 -14.43 -0.34 21.31
N SER A 56 -14.15 0.69 22.12
CA SER A 56 -14.22 2.10 21.74
C SER A 56 -12.88 2.73 21.37
N TYR A 57 -11.75 2.01 21.42
CA TYR A 57 -10.48 2.58 21.03
C TYR A 57 -10.35 2.63 19.51
N LEU A 58 -10.36 3.82 18.96
CA LEU A 58 -10.02 4.07 17.55
C LEU A 58 -8.65 4.73 17.49
N PRO A 59 -7.65 4.07 16.91
CA PRO A 59 -6.36 4.71 16.70
C PRO A 59 -6.50 5.84 15.69
N GLU A 60 -5.63 6.83 15.78
CA GLU A 60 -5.45 7.76 14.66
C GLU A 60 -4.66 7.05 13.56
N TYR A 61 -5.26 6.95 12.39
CA TYR A 61 -4.65 6.32 11.22
C TYR A 61 -3.85 7.34 10.42
N VAL A 62 -2.64 6.96 10.06
CA VAL A 62 -1.70 7.79 9.30
C VAL A 62 -1.16 7.01 8.13
N THR A 63 -1.14 7.61 6.96
CA THR A 63 -0.49 7.03 5.78
C THR A 63 1.02 6.99 5.99
N TRP A 64 1.62 5.80 5.90
CA TRP A 64 3.07 5.59 5.99
C TRP A 64 3.73 5.53 4.61
N ILE A 65 3.02 4.99 3.61
CA ILE A 65 3.39 5.09 2.19
C ILE A 65 2.17 5.64 1.46
N PRO A 66 2.23 6.85 0.88
CA PRO A 66 1.16 7.38 0.04
C PRO A 66 0.88 6.48 -1.16
N THR A 67 -0.28 6.60 -1.76
CA THR A 67 -0.60 5.86 -2.99
C THR A 67 0.49 6.12 -4.04
N THR A 68 1.17 5.04 -4.41
CA THR A 68 2.33 5.05 -5.30
C THR A 68 2.17 3.94 -6.34
N SER A 69 2.43 4.26 -7.60
CA SER A 69 2.47 3.25 -8.69
C SER A 69 3.79 2.51 -8.69
N TYR A 70 3.72 1.22 -9.01
CA TYR A 70 4.86 0.31 -9.11
C TYR A 70 4.75 -0.52 -10.38
N ASP A 71 5.83 -0.53 -11.15
CA ASP A 71 5.98 -1.45 -12.28
C ASP A 71 6.52 -2.80 -11.77
N LEU A 72 5.83 -3.87 -12.10
CA LEU A 72 6.15 -5.24 -11.71
C LEU A 72 6.04 -6.17 -12.91
N GLN A 73 6.61 -7.38 -12.80
CA GLN A 73 6.45 -8.42 -13.80
C GLN A 73 5.02 -8.98 -13.76
N GLU A 74 4.51 -9.46 -14.90
CA GLU A 74 3.14 -9.99 -15.06
C GLU A 74 2.76 -11.07 -14.03
N ASP A 75 3.71 -11.86 -13.58
CA ASP A 75 3.49 -12.93 -12.59
C ASP A 75 3.67 -12.50 -11.13
N ALA A 76 3.93 -11.21 -10.89
CA ALA A 76 4.21 -10.69 -9.56
C ALA A 76 3.03 -10.92 -8.61
N THR A 77 3.38 -11.15 -7.36
CA THR A 77 2.44 -11.37 -6.26
C THR A 77 2.32 -10.12 -5.38
N VAL A 78 1.37 -10.13 -4.46
CA VAL A 78 1.29 -9.11 -3.41
C VAL A 78 2.57 -9.07 -2.57
N TYR A 79 3.25 -10.21 -2.39
CA TYR A 79 4.55 -10.28 -1.71
C TYR A 79 5.63 -9.47 -2.45
N ASP A 80 5.70 -9.58 -3.78
CA ASP A 80 6.68 -8.86 -4.57
C ASP A 80 6.44 -7.35 -4.51
N LEU A 81 5.18 -6.92 -4.64
CA LEU A 81 4.77 -5.53 -4.48
C LEU A 81 5.10 -5.00 -3.08
N TYR A 82 4.67 -5.74 -2.05
CA TYR A 82 4.89 -5.35 -0.65
C TYR A 82 6.37 -5.16 -0.34
N THR A 83 7.20 -6.15 -0.71
CA THR A 83 8.65 -6.12 -0.43
C THR A 83 9.32 -4.94 -1.14
N LYS A 84 8.94 -4.68 -2.39
CA LYS A 84 9.43 -3.53 -3.17
C LYS A 84 9.02 -2.21 -2.51
N ALA A 85 7.74 -2.05 -2.17
CA ALA A 85 7.22 -0.82 -1.58
C ALA A 85 7.85 -0.51 -0.20
N ILE A 86 7.95 -1.52 0.68
CA ILE A 86 8.59 -1.38 1.99
C ILE A 86 10.07 -1.04 1.84
N GLY A 87 10.77 -1.70 0.91
CA GLY A 87 12.19 -1.45 0.65
C GLY A 87 12.45 -0.05 0.09
N GLU A 88 11.69 0.40 -0.88
CA GLU A 88 11.82 1.74 -1.47
C GLU A 88 11.46 2.85 -0.48
N ALA A 89 10.48 2.62 0.41
CA ALA A 89 10.15 3.55 1.49
C ALA A 89 11.16 3.54 2.64
N GLY A 90 12.16 2.65 2.63
CA GLY A 90 13.13 2.50 3.71
C GLY A 90 12.54 2.04 5.03
N LEU A 91 11.37 1.38 4.98
CA LEU A 91 10.72 0.82 6.14
C LEU A 91 11.25 -0.59 6.44
N ARG A 92 10.96 -1.07 7.64
CA ARG A 92 11.30 -2.42 8.07
C ARG A 92 10.04 -3.16 8.50
N SER A 93 9.95 -4.44 8.10
CA SER A 93 8.87 -5.34 8.53
C SER A 93 9.42 -6.67 9.04
N ILE A 94 8.57 -7.49 9.61
CA ILE A 94 8.88 -8.83 10.13
C ILE A 94 7.71 -9.75 9.81
N GLY A 95 8.02 -10.91 9.23
CA GLY A 95 7.08 -12.02 9.03
C GLY A 95 6.68 -12.25 7.59
N GLU A 96 6.94 -11.30 6.70
CA GLU A 96 6.57 -11.39 5.28
C GLU A 96 7.17 -12.63 4.59
N GLU A 97 8.34 -13.07 5.03
CA GLU A 97 8.99 -14.28 4.52
C GLU A 97 8.17 -15.56 4.79
N ASN A 98 7.29 -15.52 5.80
CA ASN A 98 6.39 -16.62 6.18
C ASN A 98 4.96 -16.42 5.65
N ASP A 99 4.78 -15.57 4.64
CA ASP A 99 3.47 -15.26 4.05
C ASP A 99 2.51 -14.52 5.02
N TYR A 100 3.06 -13.90 6.06
CA TYR A 100 2.30 -13.19 7.10
C TYR A 100 3.08 -12.01 7.67
N VAL A 101 2.59 -10.79 7.46
CA VAL A 101 3.20 -9.58 8.02
C VAL A 101 2.76 -9.38 9.46
N ARG A 102 3.66 -9.64 10.40
CA ARG A 102 3.39 -9.50 11.84
C ARG A 102 3.64 -8.10 12.35
N THR A 103 4.71 -7.45 11.91
CA THR A 103 5.18 -6.17 12.42
C THR A 103 5.65 -5.29 11.27
N ILE A 104 5.27 -4.02 11.28
CA ILE A 104 5.90 -2.99 10.45
C ILE A 104 6.36 -1.87 11.39
N TYR A 105 7.58 -1.36 11.16
CA TYR A 105 8.11 -0.24 11.93
C TYR A 105 7.68 1.06 11.28
N ALA A 106 7.11 1.94 12.10
CA ALA A 106 6.67 3.27 11.66
C ALA A 106 7.82 4.07 11.05
N PRO A 107 7.52 5.00 10.12
CA PRO A 107 8.49 5.97 9.64
C PRO A 107 9.19 6.69 10.79
N SER A 108 10.48 6.98 10.63
CA SER A 108 11.30 7.62 11.68
C SER A 108 10.76 8.99 12.11
N CYS A 109 10.16 9.74 11.20
CA CYS A 109 9.51 11.04 11.51
C CYS A 109 8.28 10.89 12.41
N LEU A 110 7.70 9.70 12.52
CA LEU A 110 6.61 9.35 13.44
C LEU A 110 7.14 8.66 14.72
N GLY A 111 8.43 8.49 14.88
CA GLY A 111 9.05 7.90 16.07
C GLY A 111 9.61 6.49 15.89
N GLY A 112 9.40 5.84 14.73
CA GLY A 112 10.03 4.55 14.41
C GLY A 112 9.59 3.37 15.28
N TYR A 113 8.46 3.48 15.98
CA TYR A 113 7.95 2.43 16.85
C TYR A 113 7.54 1.18 16.06
N ALA A 114 7.52 0.03 16.74
CA ALA A 114 7.03 -1.21 16.15
C ALA A 114 5.52 -1.32 16.30
N LEU A 115 4.79 -1.34 15.20
CA LEU A 115 3.37 -1.63 15.19
C LEU A 115 3.18 -3.10 14.79
N SER A 116 2.80 -3.91 15.76
CA SER A 116 2.70 -5.36 15.60
C SER A 116 1.24 -5.82 15.71
N GLU A 117 0.99 -7.05 15.28
CA GLU A 117 -0.24 -7.74 15.68
C GLU A 117 -0.41 -7.65 17.20
N PHE A 118 -1.63 -7.52 17.66
CA PHE A 118 -2.02 -7.43 19.06
C PHE A 118 -1.52 -6.20 19.84
N THR A 119 -0.85 -5.24 19.17
CA THR A 119 -0.39 -4.01 19.84
C THR A 119 -1.56 -3.18 20.38
N ASN A 120 -2.64 -3.06 19.62
CA ASN A 120 -3.84 -2.28 19.97
C ASN A 120 -5.03 -3.15 20.36
N GLY A 121 -4.79 -4.33 20.94
CA GLY A 121 -5.83 -5.26 21.39
C GLY A 121 -5.69 -6.64 20.76
N ALA A 122 -6.36 -7.63 21.32
CA ALA A 122 -6.23 -9.06 20.98
C ALA A 122 -6.61 -9.41 19.52
N ARG A 123 -7.25 -8.51 18.81
CA ARG A 123 -7.67 -8.68 17.41
C ARG A 123 -7.08 -7.63 16.48
N SER A 124 -6.13 -6.84 16.96
CA SER A 124 -5.46 -5.86 16.12
C SER A 124 -4.35 -6.51 15.29
N GLY A 125 -4.12 -5.99 14.10
CA GLY A 125 -3.09 -6.53 13.22
C GLY A 125 -3.03 -5.84 11.86
N TRP A 126 -2.22 -6.40 11.00
CA TRP A 126 -2.05 -5.95 9.63
C TRP A 126 -2.94 -6.74 8.69
N MET A 127 -3.63 -6.03 7.83
CA MET A 127 -4.45 -6.60 6.76
C MET A 127 -4.17 -5.90 5.43
N TYR A 128 -4.62 -6.49 4.34
CA TYR A 128 -4.56 -5.85 3.05
C TYR A 128 -5.81 -6.12 2.22
N THR A 129 -6.09 -5.22 1.31
CA THR A 129 -7.12 -5.38 0.29
C THR A 129 -6.50 -5.32 -1.10
N VAL A 130 -7.09 -6.02 -2.04
CA VAL A 130 -6.88 -5.84 -3.47
C VAL A 130 -8.19 -5.39 -4.08
N ASN A 131 -8.19 -4.21 -4.69
CA ASN A 131 -9.39 -3.58 -5.25
C ASN A 131 -10.54 -3.45 -4.23
N GLY A 132 -10.18 -3.17 -2.97
CA GLY A 132 -11.14 -2.99 -1.87
C GLY A 132 -11.70 -4.28 -1.27
N THR A 133 -11.24 -5.45 -1.70
CA THR A 133 -11.66 -6.75 -1.17
C THR A 133 -10.51 -7.43 -0.45
N HIS A 134 -10.78 -8.00 0.74
CA HIS A 134 -9.80 -8.80 1.46
C HIS A 134 -9.60 -10.15 0.76
N PRO A 135 -8.35 -10.48 0.34
CA PRO A 135 -8.07 -11.79 -0.22
C PRO A 135 -8.18 -12.90 0.82
N ASP A 136 -8.64 -14.05 0.39
CA ASP A 136 -8.77 -15.27 1.20
C ASP A 136 -7.47 -16.10 1.28
N ARG A 137 -6.33 -15.48 0.97
CA ARG A 137 -5.04 -16.17 0.87
C ARG A 137 -3.89 -15.24 1.23
N GLY A 138 -2.74 -15.84 1.55
CA GLY A 138 -1.51 -15.13 1.86
C GLY A 138 -0.93 -14.37 0.67
N LEU A 139 -0.05 -13.44 0.97
CA LEU A 139 0.50 -12.47 0.02
C LEU A 139 1.32 -13.11 -1.11
N LYS A 140 1.93 -14.28 -0.90
CA LYS A 140 2.68 -15.02 -1.93
C LYS A 140 1.79 -15.78 -2.91
N ASN A 141 0.53 -15.96 -2.56
CA ASN A 141 -0.41 -16.75 -3.33
C ASN A 141 -1.41 -15.92 -4.13
N TRP A 142 -1.36 -14.59 -4.00
CA TRP A 142 -2.20 -13.67 -4.77
C TRP A 142 -1.38 -13.03 -5.88
N LYS A 143 -1.64 -13.43 -7.13
CA LYS A 143 -1.06 -12.82 -8.31
C LYS A 143 -1.76 -11.52 -8.64
N LEU A 144 -0.99 -10.48 -8.86
CA LEU A 144 -1.46 -9.16 -9.25
C LEU A 144 -1.75 -9.10 -10.75
N LYS A 145 -2.61 -8.17 -11.11
CA LYS A 145 -2.95 -7.82 -12.49
C LYS A 145 -2.71 -6.35 -12.73
N ASP A 146 -2.57 -5.99 -13.98
CA ASP A 146 -2.46 -4.59 -14.39
C ASP A 146 -3.66 -3.79 -13.87
N GLY A 147 -3.36 -2.63 -13.28
CA GLY A 147 -4.34 -1.74 -12.66
C GLY A 147 -4.82 -2.13 -11.26
N ASP A 148 -4.30 -3.21 -10.65
CA ASP A 148 -4.69 -3.57 -9.29
C ASP A 148 -4.29 -2.49 -8.27
N VAL A 149 -5.18 -2.26 -7.31
CA VAL A 149 -5.00 -1.32 -6.20
C VAL A 149 -4.87 -2.11 -4.90
N VAL A 150 -3.68 -2.09 -4.31
CA VAL A 150 -3.39 -2.76 -3.05
C VAL A 150 -3.31 -1.74 -1.91
N VAL A 151 -4.12 -1.91 -0.89
CA VAL A 151 -4.06 -1.10 0.33
C VAL A 151 -3.71 -1.99 1.50
N TRP A 152 -2.55 -1.74 2.09
CA TRP A 152 -2.12 -2.36 3.33
C TRP A 152 -2.45 -1.45 4.50
N HIS A 153 -3.09 -1.98 5.53
CA HIS A 153 -3.56 -1.16 6.64
C HIS A 153 -3.51 -1.92 7.97
N TYR A 154 -3.37 -1.14 9.04
CA TYR A 154 -3.49 -1.65 10.38
C TYR A 154 -4.95 -1.56 10.84
N ILE A 155 -5.40 -2.54 11.61
CA ILE A 155 -6.75 -2.57 12.15
C ILE A 155 -6.76 -2.96 13.61
N ASN A 156 -7.74 -2.45 14.37
CA ASN A 156 -7.93 -2.80 15.77
C ASN A 156 -8.69 -4.10 15.97
N ASP A 157 -9.60 -4.42 15.09
CA ASP A 157 -10.40 -5.63 15.19
C ASP A 157 -10.68 -6.20 13.79
N TYR A 158 -9.86 -7.18 13.39
CA TYR A 158 -9.96 -7.82 12.08
C TYR A 158 -11.25 -8.64 11.92
N ALA A 159 -11.85 -9.12 13.00
CA ALA A 159 -13.09 -9.90 12.92
C ALA A 159 -14.28 -9.04 12.44
N HIS A 160 -14.22 -7.74 12.68
CA HIS A 160 -15.28 -6.82 12.26
C HIS A 160 -15.04 -6.23 10.87
N GLU A 161 -13.80 -6.05 10.44
CA GLU A 161 -13.52 -5.53 9.11
C GLU A 161 -13.77 -6.57 8.02
N ALA A 162 -13.33 -7.79 8.30
CA ALA A 162 -13.49 -8.92 7.39
C ALA A 162 -14.80 -9.67 7.68
N ALA A 163 -15.89 -8.95 7.87
CA ALA A 163 -17.22 -9.55 8.14
C ALA A 163 -17.59 -10.65 7.13
N ASP A 164 -17.07 -10.56 5.91
CA ASP A 164 -17.24 -11.57 4.87
C ASP A 164 -16.49 -12.89 5.18
N TRP A 165 -15.52 -12.87 6.09
CA TRP A 165 -14.73 -14.04 6.46
C TRP A 165 -15.29 -14.75 7.71
N PHE A 166 -15.93 -13.98 8.56
CA PHE A 166 -16.48 -14.45 9.83
C PHE A 166 -17.99 -14.29 9.81
N ASP A 167 -18.65 -15.30 9.28
CA ASP A 167 -20.12 -15.45 9.47
C ASP A 167 -20.36 -15.85 10.94
N ASP A 168 -19.94 -14.98 11.85
CA ASP A 168 -20.05 -15.19 13.30
C ASP A 168 -21.22 -14.37 13.85
N PRO A 169 -22.32 -15.03 14.25
CA PRO A 169 -23.49 -14.35 14.77
C PRO A 169 -23.22 -13.60 16.09
N ASP A 170 -22.11 -13.91 16.79
CA ASP A 170 -21.71 -13.22 18.03
C ASP A 170 -21.01 -11.87 17.74
N TYR A 171 -20.71 -11.58 16.48
CA TYR A 171 -20.13 -10.32 16.03
C TYR A 171 -21.02 -9.64 14.97
N PRO A 172 -22.19 -9.13 15.39
CA PRO A 172 -23.04 -8.40 14.46
C PRO A 172 -22.28 -7.17 13.95
N ALA A 173 -22.32 -6.99 12.65
CA ALA A 173 -21.81 -5.78 12.02
C ALA A 173 -22.38 -4.56 12.75
N LEU A 174 -21.53 -3.75 13.38
CA LEU A 174 -21.98 -2.49 13.98
C LEU A 174 -22.49 -1.58 12.85
N GLY A 175 -23.71 -1.14 13.00
CA GLY A 175 -24.65 -0.73 11.97
C GLY A 175 -24.29 0.45 11.07
N ASP A 176 -23.09 1.04 11.12
CA ASP A 176 -22.70 2.12 10.19
C ASP A 176 -21.36 1.93 9.49
N GLY A 177 -20.66 0.81 9.71
CA GLY A 177 -19.38 0.50 9.07
C GLY A 177 -18.25 1.51 9.34
N THR A 178 -18.53 2.60 10.05
CA THR A 178 -17.58 3.68 10.28
C THR A 178 -16.51 3.32 11.29
N TYR A 179 -16.79 2.35 12.12
CA TYR A 179 -15.96 1.94 13.24
C TYR A 179 -14.76 1.09 12.82
N TYR A 180 -14.93 0.22 11.83
CA TYR A 180 -13.95 -0.79 11.46
C TYR A 180 -13.05 -0.36 10.30
N ASN A 181 -13.55 0.51 9.44
CA ASN A 181 -12.83 1.05 8.29
C ASN A 181 -12.27 2.46 8.56
N GLY A 182 -11.91 2.76 9.80
CA GLY A 182 -11.35 4.07 10.19
C GLY A 182 -10.11 4.44 9.39
N TRP A 183 -9.33 3.48 8.95
CA TRP A 183 -8.17 3.65 8.09
C TRP A 183 -8.51 4.30 6.74
N LEU A 184 -9.72 4.15 6.22
CA LEU A 184 -10.17 4.83 4.99
C LEU A 184 -10.16 6.37 5.11
N ARG A 185 -10.19 6.90 6.33
CA ARG A 185 -10.17 8.35 6.60
C ARG A 185 -8.76 8.93 6.66
N ALA A 186 -7.71 8.08 6.69
CA ALA A 186 -6.34 8.57 6.66
C ALA A 186 -6.12 9.40 5.40
N ALA A 187 -5.58 10.60 5.56
CA ALA A 187 -5.22 11.44 4.41
C ALA A 187 -4.11 10.77 3.60
N ASP A 188 -4.23 10.81 2.28
CA ASP A 188 -3.20 10.25 1.38
C ASP A 188 -2.07 11.27 1.19
N ILE A 189 -1.28 11.44 2.22
CA ILE A 189 -0.13 12.34 2.29
C ILE A 189 1.06 11.62 2.91
N SER A 190 2.28 12.12 2.66
CA SER A 190 3.46 11.53 3.28
C SER A 190 3.48 11.72 4.81
N PRO A 191 4.18 10.85 5.55
CA PRO A 191 4.35 11.01 7.00
C PRO A 191 4.94 12.36 7.41
N GLU A 192 5.87 12.88 6.62
CA GLU A 192 6.48 14.21 6.84
C GLU A 192 5.45 15.33 6.67
N GLN A 193 4.60 15.24 5.64
CA GLN A 193 3.52 16.21 5.44
C GLN A 193 2.51 16.15 6.59
N TYR A 194 2.19 14.97 7.09
CA TYR A 194 1.34 14.80 8.27
C TYR A 194 1.95 15.49 9.50
N VAL A 195 3.23 15.25 9.81
CA VAL A 195 3.95 15.90 10.90
C VAL A 195 3.96 17.42 10.75
N GLN A 196 4.19 17.94 9.54
CA GLN A 196 4.14 19.38 9.27
C GLN A 196 2.75 19.98 9.53
N GLN A 197 1.69 19.27 9.19
CA GLN A 197 0.32 19.72 9.48
C GLN A 197 0.04 19.77 10.99
N LEU A 198 0.52 18.77 11.76
CA LEU A 198 0.42 18.77 13.22
C LEU A 198 1.14 19.97 13.84
N LEU A 199 2.39 20.19 13.43
CA LEU A 199 3.19 21.34 13.91
C LEU A 199 2.51 22.66 13.56
N GLY A 200 1.94 22.79 12.37
CA GLY A 200 1.18 23.97 11.95
C GLY A 200 -0.08 24.22 12.80
N LYS A 201 -0.75 23.17 13.25
CA LYS A 201 -1.89 23.27 14.19
C LYS A 201 -1.43 23.73 15.58
N ILE A 202 -0.39 23.11 16.12
CA ILE A 202 0.18 23.46 17.44
C ILE A 202 0.63 24.91 17.50
N LEU A 203 1.32 25.40 16.46
CA LEU A 203 1.79 26.80 16.40
C LEU A 203 0.63 27.83 16.31
N LYS A 204 -0.48 27.45 15.69
CA LYS A 204 -1.68 28.30 15.64
C LYS A 204 -2.36 28.41 17.00
N VAL A 205 -2.49 27.30 17.73
CA VAL A 205 -3.04 27.24 19.08
C VAL A 205 -2.17 28.10 20.04
N GLY A 206 -0.85 27.94 19.98
CA GLY A 206 0.08 28.72 20.82
C GLY A 206 0.05 30.24 20.58
N LYS A 207 -0.33 30.69 19.38
CA LYS A 207 -0.47 32.14 19.07
C LYS A 207 -1.78 32.75 19.55
N ASN A 208 -2.84 31.95 19.67
CA ASN A 208 -4.17 32.44 19.99
C ASN A 208 -4.55 32.27 21.47
N GLY A 209 -3.74 31.59 22.28
CA GLY A 209 -3.88 31.52 23.76
C GLY A 209 -5.18 30.91 24.30
N THR A 210 -6.00 30.32 23.45
CA THR A 210 -7.25 29.63 23.81
C THR A 210 -7.25 28.23 23.27
N VAL A 211 -7.29 27.28 24.20
CA VAL A 211 -7.66 25.88 23.91
C VAL A 211 -9.19 25.86 24.00
N GLU A 212 -9.87 25.66 22.88
CA GLU A 212 -11.26 25.21 22.87
C GLU A 212 -11.32 23.69 22.80
#